data_110af9f0be24d4f5cda328a46782b71f
#
_entry.id   110af9f0be24d4f5cda328a46782b71f
#
_cell.length_a   1.000
_cell.length_b   1.000
_cell.length_c   1.000
_cell.angle_alpha   90.00
_cell.angle_beta   90.00
_cell.angle_gamma   90.00
#
_symmetry.space_group_name_H-M   'P 1'
#
loop_
_entity.id
_entity.type
_entity.pdbx_description
1 polymer ?
#
loop_
_entity_poly.entity_id
_entity_poly.type
_entity_poly.pdbx_seq_one_letter_code
_entity_poly.pdbx_strand_id
1 'polypeptide(L)'
;MQVVAMAQPPADPVDPFLAARERMVREDIAAGGVSDRRVLDAMLATPRHEFVGPAQRSLAYFDMALPIGESQTISGTYVVAFMTEALEPKPTDRVLEIGTGSGYQAAVLAPLVATVYSIEINPRLGERAAKTLARLGYRNVLTRVGDGFAGWPEHAPFDKIIVTCSPEEIPPPLIRQLAEGGRMIIPVGERYDQTLVLLAKREGVMVREALTPSLFVPMTGAAEQARRVKPDGSHPALANGGFEEVLEGTAVPSAWYYGRQVDSIEAADAFEGGRYLRFENRDPGRPAHLFQGFPVDGRQVSRLKISATVRGEGVRTGLFSAEAPGVAVKFFDETRSRSLRRQIGPWLGTFPWTEVSGEVTVPPWAREGILQIGMLGASGRFEVDAVAIEAEKP
;
A
#
# COMPACT_ATOMS: atom_id res chain seq x y z
N MET A 1 37.26 43.89 -35.14
CA MET A 1 36.09 43.60 -34.29
C MET A 1 36.05 42.10 -34.06
N GLN A 2 36.51 41.65 -32.90
CA GLN A 2 36.37 40.24 -32.45
C GLN A 2 34.98 40.05 -31.87
N VAL A 3 34.20 39.15 -32.46
CA VAL A 3 32.91 38.72 -31.93
C VAL A 3 33.20 37.77 -30.78
N VAL A 4 32.96 38.24 -29.56
CA VAL A 4 32.99 37.39 -28.36
C VAL A 4 31.75 36.51 -28.42
N ALA A 5 31.92 35.22 -28.62
CA ALA A 5 30.84 34.24 -28.51
C ALA A 5 30.40 34.20 -27.02
N MET A 6 29.17 34.62 -26.75
CA MET A 6 28.55 34.42 -25.46
C MET A 6 28.34 32.91 -25.23
N ALA A 7 28.98 32.37 -24.22
CA ALA A 7 28.72 31.01 -23.77
C ALA A 7 27.24 30.89 -23.33
N GLN A 8 26.51 29.94 -23.92
CA GLN A 8 25.19 29.58 -23.45
C GLN A 8 25.29 29.14 -21.96
N PRO A 9 24.36 29.57 -21.10
CA PRO A 9 24.30 29.04 -19.72
C PRO A 9 24.17 27.54 -19.78
N PRO A 10 24.80 26.80 -18.84
CA PRO A 10 24.65 25.36 -18.77
C PRO A 10 23.15 25.02 -18.64
N ALA A 11 22.70 24.07 -19.47
CA ALA A 11 21.35 23.54 -19.36
C ALA A 11 21.11 23.07 -17.95
N ASP A 12 19.95 23.39 -17.37
CA ASP A 12 19.55 22.88 -16.07
C ASP A 12 19.76 21.37 -16.03
N PRO A 13 20.31 20.81 -14.93
CA PRO A 13 20.55 19.38 -14.85
C PRO A 13 19.24 18.63 -15.07
N VAL A 14 19.19 17.84 -16.15
CA VAL A 14 18.02 17.02 -16.48
C VAL A 14 17.73 16.09 -15.28
N ASP A 15 16.57 16.21 -14.68
CA ASP A 15 16.14 15.29 -13.61
C ASP A 15 16.05 13.86 -14.19
N PRO A 16 16.95 12.95 -13.80
CA PRO A 16 16.99 11.60 -14.37
C PRO A 16 15.73 10.77 -14.05
N PHE A 17 14.93 11.20 -13.10
CA PHE A 17 13.71 10.53 -12.67
C PHE A 17 12.42 11.15 -13.22
N LEU A 18 12.49 12.25 -13.96
CA LEU A 18 11.29 12.97 -14.44
C LEU A 18 10.38 12.06 -15.26
N ALA A 19 10.90 11.36 -16.26
CA ALA A 19 10.11 10.47 -17.10
C ALA A 19 9.46 9.32 -16.32
N ALA A 20 10.15 8.76 -15.31
CA ALA A 20 9.60 7.73 -14.46
C ALA A 20 8.48 8.28 -13.57
N ARG A 21 8.61 9.51 -13.07
CA ARG A 21 7.62 10.20 -12.25
C ARG A 21 6.38 10.57 -13.04
N GLU A 22 6.53 11.07 -14.27
CA GLU A 22 5.43 11.34 -15.20
C GLU A 22 4.65 10.08 -15.55
N ARG A 23 5.36 8.97 -15.81
CA ARG A 23 4.74 7.68 -16.06
C ARG A 23 3.93 7.20 -14.85
N MET A 24 4.51 7.24 -13.64
CA MET A 24 3.83 6.90 -12.39
C MET A 24 2.52 7.69 -12.23
N VAL A 25 2.55 9.01 -12.43
CA VAL A 25 1.35 9.85 -12.27
C VAL A 25 0.29 9.49 -13.33
N ARG A 26 0.68 9.27 -14.57
CA ARG A 26 -0.24 8.97 -15.66
C ARG A 26 -0.80 7.55 -15.58
N GLU A 27 0.07 6.54 -15.40
CA GLU A 27 -0.28 5.14 -15.61
C GLU A 27 -0.71 4.42 -14.32
N ASP A 28 -0.17 4.82 -13.16
CA ASP A 28 -0.50 4.16 -11.89
C ASP A 28 -1.52 4.98 -11.08
N ILE A 29 -1.43 6.32 -11.10
CA ILE A 29 -2.24 7.18 -10.24
C ILE A 29 -3.51 7.64 -10.96
N ALA A 30 -3.37 8.37 -12.07
CA ALA A 30 -4.53 8.89 -12.80
C ALA A 30 -5.35 7.77 -13.45
N ALA A 31 -4.69 6.79 -14.08
CA ALA A 31 -5.39 5.61 -14.63
C ALA A 31 -6.01 4.72 -13.54
N GLY A 32 -5.56 4.82 -12.29
CA GLY A 32 -6.15 4.17 -11.12
C GLY A 32 -7.38 4.89 -10.56
N GLY A 33 -7.75 6.07 -11.10
CA GLY A 33 -8.98 6.79 -10.73
C GLY A 33 -8.78 8.10 -9.95
N VAL A 34 -7.55 8.45 -9.55
CA VAL A 34 -7.27 9.76 -8.93
C VAL A 34 -7.39 10.86 -10.00
N SER A 35 -8.24 11.84 -9.76
CA SER A 35 -8.64 12.85 -10.75
C SER A 35 -8.37 14.30 -10.32
N ASP A 36 -8.20 14.59 -9.02
CA ASP A 36 -7.88 15.96 -8.56
C ASP A 36 -6.53 16.41 -9.12
N ARG A 37 -6.58 17.37 -10.04
CA ARG A 37 -5.39 17.91 -10.72
C ARG A 37 -4.34 18.41 -9.74
N ARG A 38 -4.73 19.03 -8.62
CA ARG A 38 -3.81 19.54 -7.61
C ARG A 38 -3.05 18.40 -6.94
N VAL A 39 -3.72 17.26 -6.68
CA VAL A 39 -3.09 16.06 -6.12
C VAL A 39 -2.12 15.46 -7.14
N LEU A 40 -2.53 15.32 -8.40
CA LEU A 40 -1.66 14.82 -9.48
C LEU A 40 -0.41 15.70 -9.64
N ASP A 41 -0.57 17.03 -9.62
CA ASP A 41 0.52 17.99 -9.72
C ASP A 41 1.44 17.92 -8.49
N ALA A 42 0.90 17.75 -7.27
CA ALA A 42 1.69 17.53 -6.06
C ALA A 42 2.51 16.23 -6.12
N MET A 43 1.92 15.13 -6.59
CA MET A 43 2.62 13.85 -6.81
C MET A 43 3.74 14.00 -7.86
N LEU A 44 3.48 14.75 -8.94
CA LEU A 44 4.47 15.03 -9.98
C LEU A 44 5.62 15.90 -9.47
N ALA A 45 5.34 16.88 -8.61
CA ALA A 45 6.34 17.81 -8.07
C ALA A 45 7.20 17.17 -6.96
N THR A 46 6.69 16.18 -6.24
CA THR A 46 7.37 15.61 -5.06
C THR A 46 8.38 14.53 -5.45
N PRO A 47 9.70 14.72 -5.22
CA PRO A 47 10.75 13.80 -5.64
C PRO A 47 10.84 12.58 -4.71
N ARG A 48 10.00 11.55 -4.94
CA ARG A 48 9.89 10.37 -4.08
C ARG A 48 11.23 9.65 -3.84
N HIS A 49 12.13 9.65 -4.83
CA HIS A 49 13.46 9.04 -4.70
C HIS A 49 14.35 9.68 -3.61
N GLU A 50 14.02 10.90 -3.15
CA GLU A 50 14.70 11.57 -2.04
C GLU A 50 14.22 11.09 -0.65
N PHE A 51 13.11 10.36 -0.60
CA PHE A 51 12.48 9.83 0.61
C PHE A 51 12.76 8.33 0.84
N VAL A 52 13.58 7.70 0.00
CA VAL A 52 14.00 6.30 0.12
C VAL A 52 15.52 6.19 0.18
N GLY A 53 16.01 5.05 0.66
CA GLY A 53 17.44 4.78 0.67
C GLY A 53 18.04 4.62 -0.72
N PRO A 54 19.37 4.79 -0.89
CA PRO A 54 20.03 4.72 -2.21
C PRO A 54 19.72 3.44 -2.99
N ALA A 55 19.62 2.30 -2.32
CA ALA A 55 19.31 1.01 -2.94
C ALA A 55 17.89 0.90 -3.49
N GLN A 56 16.96 1.74 -3.04
CA GLN A 56 15.55 1.76 -3.47
C GLN A 56 15.25 2.86 -4.48
N ARG A 57 16.18 3.76 -4.82
CA ARG A 57 15.93 4.91 -5.69
C ARG A 57 15.43 4.53 -7.08
N SER A 58 15.96 3.46 -7.66
CA SER A 58 15.52 2.94 -8.96
C SER A 58 14.09 2.40 -8.94
N LEU A 59 13.58 2.02 -7.76
CA LEU A 59 12.24 1.50 -7.55
C LEU A 59 11.24 2.57 -7.08
N ALA A 60 11.71 3.80 -6.80
CA ALA A 60 10.93 4.83 -6.14
C ALA A 60 9.64 5.23 -6.88
N TYR A 61 9.59 5.06 -8.19
CA TYR A 61 8.45 5.43 -9.03
C TYR A 61 7.61 4.26 -9.53
N PHE A 62 7.82 3.07 -8.97
CA PHE A 62 6.85 1.97 -9.09
C PHE A 62 5.80 2.06 -7.98
N ASP A 63 4.55 1.70 -8.30
CA ASP A 63 3.49 1.68 -7.29
C ASP A 63 3.63 0.49 -6.35
N MET A 64 4.52 0.63 -5.39
CA MET A 64 4.81 -0.38 -4.38
C MET A 64 5.33 0.24 -3.09
N ALA A 65 5.10 -0.47 -1.98
CA ALA A 65 5.72 -0.12 -0.70
C ALA A 65 7.21 -0.48 -0.72
N LEU A 66 8.07 0.43 -0.22
CA LEU A 66 9.51 0.24 -0.16
C LEU A 66 10.01 0.38 1.28
N PRO A 67 11.03 -0.40 1.70
CA PRO A 67 11.58 -0.30 3.04
C PRO A 67 12.28 1.05 3.25
N ILE A 68 12.03 1.65 4.41
CA ILE A 68 12.69 2.90 4.85
C ILE A 68 13.52 2.72 6.12
N GLY A 69 13.74 1.47 6.54
CA GLY A 69 14.39 1.12 7.80
C GLY A 69 13.44 1.08 8.98
N GLU A 70 13.94 0.69 10.16
CA GLU A 70 13.19 0.62 11.42
C GLU A 70 11.87 -0.20 11.28
N SER A 71 11.89 -1.24 10.44
CA SER A 71 10.74 -2.10 10.12
C SER A 71 9.55 -1.38 9.46
N GLN A 72 9.77 -0.16 8.96
CA GLN A 72 8.74 0.65 8.33
C GLN A 72 8.92 0.74 6.82
N THR A 73 7.85 1.13 6.14
CA THR A 73 7.81 1.29 4.69
C THR A 73 7.23 2.64 4.30
N ILE A 74 7.69 3.19 3.16
CA ILE A 74 6.96 4.22 2.44
C ILE A 74 5.84 3.53 1.65
N SER A 75 4.62 4.02 1.74
CA SER A 75 3.44 3.47 1.06
C SER A 75 3.57 3.53 -0.47
N GLY A 76 2.83 2.69 -1.20
CA GLY A 76 2.71 2.76 -2.66
C GLY A 76 2.21 4.13 -3.13
N THR A 77 2.55 4.50 -4.35
CA THR A 77 2.29 5.85 -4.87
C THR A 77 0.80 6.11 -5.10
N TYR A 78 0.07 5.09 -5.54
CA TYR A 78 -1.37 5.19 -5.71
C TYR A 78 -2.09 5.45 -4.39
N VAL A 79 -1.80 4.68 -3.34
CA VAL A 79 -2.49 4.84 -2.05
C VAL A 79 -2.20 6.20 -1.40
N VAL A 80 -0.99 6.74 -1.56
CA VAL A 80 -0.65 8.10 -1.12
C VAL A 80 -1.53 9.14 -1.82
N ALA A 81 -1.65 9.07 -3.14
CA ALA A 81 -2.48 9.98 -3.94
C ALA A 81 -3.98 9.81 -3.61
N PHE A 82 -4.46 8.57 -3.55
CA PHE A 82 -5.84 8.23 -3.23
C PHE A 82 -6.26 8.76 -1.84
N MET A 83 -5.44 8.53 -0.80
CA MET A 83 -5.72 9.05 0.53
C MET A 83 -5.69 10.58 0.56
N THR A 84 -4.79 11.20 -0.20
CA THR A 84 -4.71 12.66 -0.31
C THR A 84 -5.95 13.25 -0.97
N GLU A 85 -6.41 12.67 -2.10
CA GLU A 85 -7.62 13.10 -2.80
C GLU A 85 -8.89 12.94 -1.93
N ALA A 86 -9.03 11.79 -1.24
CA ALA A 86 -10.18 11.50 -0.39
C ALA A 86 -10.34 12.48 0.78
N LEU A 87 -9.27 13.10 1.23
CA LEU A 87 -9.34 14.17 2.23
C LEU A 87 -9.91 15.49 1.67
N GLU A 88 -9.93 15.70 0.36
CA GLU A 88 -10.30 16.98 -0.28
C GLU A 88 -9.54 18.17 0.34
N PRO A 89 -8.19 18.20 0.25
CA PRO A 89 -7.40 19.22 0.91
C PRO A 89 -7.65 20.62 0.32
N LYS A 90 -7.66 21.64 1.18
CA LYS A 90 -7.81 23.04 0.80
C LYS A 90 -6.57 23.85 1.21
N PRO A 91 -6.22 24.92 0.49
CA PRO A 91 -5.04 25.73 0.81
C PRO A 91 -5.05 26.35 2.22
N THR A 92 -6.21 26.43 2.86
CA THR A 92 -6.37 26.97 4.22
C THR A 92 -6.30 25.90 5.31
N ASP A 93 -6.28 24.61 4.93
CA ASP A 93 -6.41 23.51 5.89
C ASP A 93 -5.16 23.33 6.76
N ARG A 94 -5.40 22.96 8.00
CA ARG A 94 -4.43 22.47 8.96
C ARG A 94 -4.58 20.95 9.04
N VAL A 95 -3.56 20.22 8.61
CA VAL A 95 -3.59 18.75 8.49
C VAL A 95 -2.75 18.11 9.57
N LEU A 96 -3.31 17.13 10.29
CA LEU A 96 -2.55 16.23 11.15
C LEU A 96 -2.24 14.93 10.40
N GLU A 97 -0.97 14.58 10.33
CA GLU A 97 -0.48 13.27 9.84
C GLU A 97 0.01 12.43 11.01
N ILE A 98 -0.43 11.16 11.08
CA ILE A 98 0.07 10.17 12.02
C ILE A 98 0.87 9.13 11.25
N GLY A 99 2.18 9.02 11.55
CA GLY A 99 3.12 8.16 10.86
C GLY A 99 3.93 8.90 9.79
N THR A 100 4.79 9.84 10.21
CA THR A 100 5.66 10.60 9.29
C THR A 100 6.49 9.68 8.39
N GLY A 101 7.02 8.58 8.94
CA GLY A 101 7.86 7.62 8.23
C GLY A 101 9.06 8.27 7.55
N SER A 102 9.06 8.32 6.23
CA SER A 102 10.08 9.02 5.44
C SER A 102 9.83 10.53 5.28
N GLY A 103 8.61 11.01 5.55
CA GLY A 103 8.14 12.36 5.28
C GLY A 103 7.50 12.55 3.90
N TYR A 104 7.33 11.48 3.10
CA TYR A 104 6.82 11.60 1.73
C TYR A 104 5.36 12.04 1.67
N GLN A 105 4.49 11.46 2.50
CA GLN A 105 3.07 11.85 2.55
C GLN A 105 2.93 13.32 3.01
N ALA A 106 3.69 13.74 4.03
CA ALA A 106 3.75 15.15 4.45
C ALA A 106 4.20 16.08 3.32
N ALA A 107 5.22 15.66 2.53
CA ALA A 107 5.72 16.43 1.40
C ALA A 107 4.69 16.56 0.27
N VAL A 108 3.89 15.52 0.00
CA VAL A 108 2.78 15.57 -0.98
C VAL A 108 1.67 16.50 -0.51
N LEU A 109 1.34 16.51 0.78
CA LEU A 109 0.32 17.39 1.36
C LEU A 109 0.76 18.87 1.40
N ALA A 110 2.04 19.12 1.61
CA ALA A 110 2.57 20.47 1.86
C ALA A 110 2.14 21.53 0.83
N PRO A 111 2.18 21.31 -0.49
CA PRO A 111 1.73 22.30 -1.48
C PRO A 111 0.21 22.48 -1.54
N LEU A 112 -0.57 21.59 -0.92
CA LEU A 112 -2.03 21.56 -1.01
C LEU A 112 -2.73 22.28 0.16
N VAL A 113 -2.00 22.53 1.27
CA VAL A 113 -2.58 22.96 2.56
C VAL A 113 -1.76 24.08 3.22
N ALA A 114 -2.33 24.72 4.22
CA ALA A 114 -1.63 25.78 4.95
C ALA A 114 -0.48 25.21 5.81
N THR A 115 -0.74 24.12 6.55
CA THR A 115 0.26 23.54 7.46
C THR A 115 0.00 22.04 7.62
N VAL A 116 1.07 21.26 7.61
CA VAL A 116 1.07 19.83 7.97
C VAL A 116 1.74 19.67 9.33
N TYR A 117 1.05 19.05 10.27
CA TYR A 117 1.56 18.61 11.58
C TYR A 117 1.75 17.11 11.51
N SER A 118 2.98 16.62 11.62
CA SER A 118 3.29 15.20 11.40
C SER A 118 3.96 14.59 12.62
N ILE A 119 3.46 13.43 13.07
CA ILE A 119 3.94 12.72 14.27
C ILE A 119 4.55 11.38 13.87
N GLU A 120 5.75 11.12 14.37
CA GLU A 120 6.48 9.87 14.21
C GLU A 120 6.87 9.29 15.56
N ILE A 121 6.51 8.03 15.81
CA ILE A 121 6.85 7.38 17.08
C ILE A 121 8.32 6.95 17.15
N ASN A 122 8.93 6.63 16.00
CA ASN A 122 10.33 6.21 15.94
C ASN A 122 11.25 7.45 15.84
N PRO A 123 12.10 7.74 16.85
CA PRO A 123 12.93 8.94 16.85
C PRO A 123 13.88 9.03 15.66
N ARG A 124 14.46 7.89 15.22
CA ARG A 124 15.42 7.86 14.10
C ARG A 124 14.74 8.19 12.77
N LEU A 125 13.51 7.68 12.57
CA LEU A 125 12.71 8.03 11.39
C LEU A 125 12.29 9.49 11.43
N GLY A 126 11.74 9.96 12.54
CA GLY A 126 11.29 11.34 12.70
C GLY A 126 12.40 12.37 12.46
N GLU A 127 13.59 12.14 13.02
CA GLU A 127 14.76 13.01 12.78
C GLU A 127 15.22 13.00 11.33
N ARG A 128 15.22 11.82 10.68
CA ARG A 128 15.60 11.70 9.28
C ARG A 128 14.58 12.37 8.36
N ALA A 129 13.29 12.19 8.61
CA ALA A 129 12.23 12.85 7.88
C ALA A 129 12.31 14.38 8.00
N ALA A 130 12.47 14.89 9.22
CA ALA A 130 12.64 16.34 9.48
C ALA A 130 13.81 16.94 8.68
N LYS A 131 14.98 16.25 8.68
CA LYS A 131 16.15 16.67 7.89
C LYS A 131 15.88 16.66 6.39
N THR A 132 15.19 15.62 5.88
CA THR A 132 14.84 15.50 4.45
C THR A 132 13.88 16.60 4.04
N LEU A 133 12.81 16.82 4.79
CA LEU A 133 11.81 17.86 4.54
C LEU A 133 12.44 19.25 4.56
N ALA A 134 13.28 19.56 5.55
CA ALA A 134 14.00 20.84 5.63
C ALA A 134 14.95 21.05 4.44
N ARG A 135 15.73 20.02 4.05
CA ARG A 135 16.63 20.06 2.90
C ARG A 135 15.90 20.32 1.57
N LEU A 136 14.71 19.73 1.43
CA LEU A 136 13.88 19.88 0.24
C LEU A 136 12.98 21.14 0.27
N GLY A 137 13.05 21.95 1.34
CA GLY A 137 12.38 23.26 1.41
C GLY A 137 10.91 23.22 1.83
N TYR A 138 10.40 22.13 2.40
CA TYR A 138 9.02 22.03 2.92
C TYR A 138 8.89 22.75 4.26
N ARG A 139 8.69 24.09 4.21
CA ARG A 139 8.71 24.98 5.41
C ARG A 139 7.42 24.96 6.23
N ASN A 140 6.32 24.51 5.64
CA ASN A 140 5.01 24.40 6.29
C ASN A 140 4.71 23.02 6.85
N VAL A 141 5.74 22.14 6.96
CA VAL A 141 5.65 20.84 7.63
C VAL A 141 6.34 20.91 8.99
N LEU A 142 5.56 20.74 10.05
CA LEU A 142 6.01 20.68 11.43
C LEU A 142 6.03 19.23 11.89
N THR A 143 7.17 18.73 12.35
CA THR A 143 7.33 17.34 12.77
C THR A 143 7.52 17.24 14.29
N ARG A 144 6.98 16.17 14.89
CA ARG A 144 7.18 15.81 16.29
C ARG A 144 7.47 14.32 16.43
N VAL A 145 8.42 13.98 17.32
CA VAL A 145 8.60 12.60 17.79
C VAL A 145 7.67 12.34 18.94
N GLY A 146 6.84 11.28 18.86
CA GLY A 146 5.89 10.91 19.89
C GLY A 146 4.87 9.88 19.44
N ASP A 147 4.04 9.42 20.37
CA ASP A 147 2.94 8.49 20.08
C ASP A 147 1.78 9.22 19.39
N GLY A 148 1.53 8.85 18.13
CA GLY A 148 0.45 9.42 17.32
C GLY A 148 -0.96 9.08 17.78
N PHE A 149 -1.13 8.07 18.66
CA PHE A 149 -2.43 7.72 19.24
C PHE A 149 -3.09 8.91 19.96
N ALA A 150 -2.29 9.72 20.64
CA ALA A 150 -2.77 10.92 21.36
C ALA A 150 -3.08 12.11 20.44
N GLY A 151 -2.65 12.07 19.17
CA GLY A 151 -2.69 13.23 18.28
C GLY A 151 -1.76 14.36 18.72
N TRP A 152 -2.15 15.62 18.41
CA TRP A 152 -1.39 16.82 18.76
C TRP A 152 -2.32 17.90 19.35
N PRO A 153 -2.76 17.74 20.62
CA PRO A 153 -3.80 18.59 21.22
C PRO A 153 -3.49 20.08 21.18
N GLU A 154 -2.21 20.47 21.32
CA GLU A 154 -1.77 21.87 21.35
C GLU A 154 -2.03 22.62 20.04
N HIS A 155 -2.25 21.88 18.96
CA HIS A 155 -2.53 22.42 17.63
C HIS A 155 -3.92 22.09 17.12
N ALA A 156 -4.74 21.37 17.90
CA ALA A 156 -6.13 21.10 17.55
C ALA A 156 -7.00 22.38 17.57
N PRO A 157 -8.11 22.42 16.83
CA PRO A 157 -8.63 21.38 15.94
C PRO A 157 -7.92 21.34 14.58
N PHE A 158 -8.00 20.19 13.88
CA PHE A 158 -7.47 19.98 12.52
C PHE A 158 -8.60 19.85 11.51
N ASP A 159 -8.46 20.49 10.36
CA ASP A 159 -9.43 20.38 9.26
C ASP A 159 -9.38 19.00 8.62
N LYS A 160 -8.18 18.40 8.56
CA LYS A 160 -7.95 17.06 8.02
C LYS A 160 -7.04 16.26 8.93
N ILE A 161 -7.28 14.95 8.99
CA ILE A 161 -6.41 13.98 9.66
C ILE A 161 -6.11 12.84 8.69
N ILE A 162 -4.85 12.52 8.48
CA ILE A 162 -4.41 11.36 7.71
C ILE A 162 -3.60 10.43 8.60
N VAL A 163 -3.97 9.16 8.63
CA VAL A 163 -3.29 8.14 9.43
C VAL A 163 -2.69 7.10 8.50
N THR A 164 -1.37 6.97 8.52
CA THR A 164 -0.60 6.11 7.62
C THR A 164 -0.12 4.83 8.29
N CYS A 165 -0.73 4.46 9.40
CA CYS A 165 -0.53 3.23 10.17
C CYS A 165 -1.88 2.74 10.71
N SER A 166 -2.04 1.42 10.93
CA SER A 166 -3.33 0.82 11.25
C SER A 166 -3.49 0.51 12.74
N PRO A 167 -4.39 1.19 13.47
CA PRO A 167 -4.91 0.72 14.73
C PRO A 167 -6.02 -0.32 14.51
N GLU A 168 -6.35 -1.10 15.55
CA GLU A 168 -7.53 -1.98 15.51
C GLU A 168 -8.83 -1.18 15.51
N GLU A 169 -8.88 -0.12 16.31
CA GLU A 169 -10.02 0.81 16.40
C GLU A 169 -9.54 2.26 16.22
N ILE A 170 -10.45 3.13 15.79
CA ILE A 170 -10.16 4.56 15.59
C ILE A 170 -9.82 5.20 16.95
N PRO A 171 -8.64 5.82 17.12
CA PRO A 171 -8.27 6.45 18.37
C PRO A 171 -9.22 7.60 18.75
N PRO A 172 -9.89 7.53 19.91
CA PRO A 172 -10.80 8.59 20.33
C PRO A 172 -10.18 10.00 20.42
N PRO A 173 -8.87 10.16 20.78
CA PRO A 173 -8.24 11.47 20.75
C PRO A 173 -8.24 12.13 19.35
N LEU A 174 -8.09 11.35 18.28
CA LEU A 174 -8.10 11.90 16.91
C LEU A 174 -9.49 12.40 16.51
N ILE A 175 -10.56 11.67 16.91
CA ILE A 175 -11.95 12.11 16.69
C ILE A 175 -12.21 13.46 17.38
N ARG A 176 -11.73 13.64 18.62
CA ARG A 176 -11.90 14.90 19.35
C ARG A 176 -11.15 16.07 18.73
N GLN A 177 -10.01 15.79 18.10
CA GLN A 177 -9.16 16.81 17.47
C GLN A 177 -9.57 17.13 16.02
N LEU A 178 -10.51 16.39 15.44
CA LEU A 178 -11.06 16.72 14.12
C LEU A 178 -12.05 17.89 14.24
N ALA A 179 -11.85 18.90 13.41
CA ALA A 179 -12.73 20.07 13.33
C ALA A 179 -14.14 19.70 12.85
N GLU A 180 -15.13 20.55 13.13
CA GLU A 180 -16.43 20.44 12.48
C GLU A 180 -16.30 20.69 10.96
N GLY A 181 -16.95 19.84 10.15
CA GLY A 181 -16.76 19.80 8.70
C GLY A 181 -15.44 19.13 8.24
N GLY A 182 -14.62 18.69 9.19
CA GLY A 182 -13.33 18.05 8.93
C GLY A 182 -13.47 16.62 8.41
N ARG A 183 -12.38 16.11 7.80
CA ARG A 183 -12.27 14.73 7.29
C ARG A 183 -11.07 14.02 7.88
N MET A 184 -11.23 12.73 8.17
CA MET A 184 -10.12 11.86 8.58
C MET A 184 -10.12 10.62 7.71
N ILE A 185 -8.94 10.24 7.19
CA ILE A 185 -8.73 8.97 6.50
C ILE A 185 -7.78 8.10 7.33
N ILE A 186 -8.18 6.86 7.56
CA ILE A 186 -7.49 5.95 8.47
C ILE A 186 -7.72 4.49 8.08
N PRO A 187 -6.68 3.64 7.98
CA PRO A 187 -6.83 2.20 7.91
C PRO A 187 -7.18 1.64 9.29
N VAL A 188 -8.23 0.85 9.39
CA VAL A 188 -8.74 0.30 10.67
C VAL A 188 -9.02 -1.18 10.53
N GLY A 189 -8.69 -1.96 11.55
CA GLY A 189 -9.01 -3.37 11.60
C GLY A 189 -7.93 -4.23 12.24
N GLU A 190 -8.08 -5.53 12.11
CA GLU A 190 -7.12 -6.53 12.57
C GLU A 190 -5.80 -6.42 11.79
N ARG A 191 -4.78 -7.11 12.26
CA ARG A 191 -3.41 -6.98 11.70
C ARG A 191 -3.36 -7.19 10.18
N TYR A 192 -4.12 -8.13 9.66
CA TYR A 192 -4.13 -8.54 8.26
C TYR A 192 -5.49 -8.40 7.57
N ASP A 193 -6.46 -7.82 8.28
CA ASP A 193 -7.79 -7.49 7.74
C ASP A 193 -8.10 -6.04 8.10
N GLN A 194 -7.74 -5.14 7.22
CA GLN A 194 -7.86 -3.69 7.40
C GLN A 194 -8.69 -3.09 6.28
N THR A 195 -9.56 -2.19 6.66
CA THR A 195 -10.30 -1.35 5.71
C THR A 195 -9.85 0.10 5.84
N LEU A 196 -9.52 0.73 4.73
CA LEU A 196 -9.31 2.17 4.68
C LEU A 196 -10.66 2.88 4.79
N VAL A 197 -10.81 3.70 5.81
CA VAL A 197 -12.07 4.35 6.17
C VAL A 197 -11.92 5.85 6.07
N LEU A 198 -12.91 6.49 5.45
CA LEU A 198 -13.10 7.94 5.48
C LEU A 198 -14.14 8.29 6.55
N LEU A 199 -13.80 9.22 7.40
CA LEU A 199 -14.66 9.80 8.42
C LEU A 199 -14.88 11.28 8.11
N ALA A 200 -16.12 11.73 8.15
CA ALA A 200 -16.47 13.14 8.05
C ALA A 200 -17.25 13.55 9.32
N LYS A 201 -16.84 14.65 9.95
CA LYS A 201 -17.55 15.20 11.11
C LYS A 201 -18.60 16.18 10.64
N ARG A 202 -19.87 15.91 10.90
CA ARG A 202 -21.01 16.76 10.51
C ARG A 202 -21.97 16.90 11.67
N GLU A 203 -22.21 18.14 12.11
CA GLU A 203 -23.10 18.44 13.25
C GLU A 203 -22.74 17.63 14.52
N GLY A 204 -21.43 17.51 14.79
CA GLY A 204 -20.90 16.72 15.90
C GLY A 204 -20.91 15.22 15.73
N VAL A 205 -21.51 14.69 14.66
CA VAL A 205 -21.62 13.25 14.35
C VAL A 205 -20.54 12.83 13.37
N MET A 206 -19.96 11.64 13.59
CA MET A 206 -19.00 11.03 12.66
C MET A 206 -19.75 10.18 11.62
N VAL A 207 -19.72 10.60 10.37
CA VAL A 207 -20.20 9.79 9.23
C VAL A 207 -19.01 8.96 8.74
N ARG A 208 -19.19 7.64 8.68
CA ARG A 208 -18.18 6.67 8.27
C ARG A 208 -18.49 6.10 6.89
N GLU A 209 -17.47 6.02 6.05
CA GLU A 209 -17.50 5.39 4.74
C GLU A 209 -16.32 4.42 4.61
N ALA A 210 -16.58 3.16 4.25
CA ALA A 210 -15.55 2.18 3.93
C ALA A 210 -15.13 2.37 2.47
N LEU A 211 -13.83 2.59 2.23
CA LEU A 211 -13.33 2.89 0.88
C LEU A 211 -12.77 1.66 0.17
N THR A 212 -11.79 0.99 0.78
CA THR A 212 -11.11 -0.16 0.14
C THR A 212 -10.37 -0.99 1.20
N PRO A 213 -10.21 -2.32 0.98
CA PRO A 213 -9.29 -3.11 1.78
C PRO A 213 -7.87 -2.57 1.68
N SER A 214 -7.12 -2.66 2.75
CA SER A 214 -5.77 -2.12 2.83
C SER A 214 -4.87 -2.94 3.74
N LEU A 215 -3.55 -2.79 3.60
CA LEU A 215 -2.57 -3.35 4.52
C LEU A 215 -1.52 -2.29 4.87
N PHE A 216 -1.70 -1.66 6.00
CA PHE A 216 -0.73 -0.74 6.57
C PHE A 216 0.07 -1.41 7.70
N VAL A 217 1.27 -0.87 7.96
CA VAL A 217 2.01 -1.19 9.18
C VAL A 217 1.18 -0.82 10.40
N PRO A 218 1.30 -1.56 11.52
CA PRO A 218 0.50 -1.27 12.71
C PRO A 218 0.82 0.11 13.29
N MET A 219 -0.19 0.73 13.88
CA MET A 219 0.01 1.89 14.75
C MET A 219 0.65 1.40 16.06
N THR A 220 1.96 1.51 16.15
CA THR A 220 2.73 1.14 17.33
C THR A 220 2.45 2.08 18.51
N GLY A 221 2.94 1.74 19.71
CA GLY A 221 2.66 2.52 20.93
C GLY A 221 1.36 2.08 21.61
N ALA A 222 0.57 3.02 22.12
CA ALA A 222 -0.64 2.74 22.90
C ALA A 222 -1.69 1.95 22.11
N ALA A 223 -1.83 2.21 20.81
CA ALA A 223 -2.77 1.49 19.96
C ALA A 223 -2.45 -0.01 19.88
N GLU A 224 -1.17 -0.36 19.64
CA GLU A 224 -0.75 -1.76 19.55
C GLU A 224 -0.81 -2.48 20.90
N GLN A 225 -0.52 -1.77 21.99
CA GLN A 225 -0.69 -2.34 23.35
C GLN A 225 -2.15 -2.64 23.68
N ALA A 226 -3.09 -1.85 23.16
CA ALA A 226 -4.52 -2.03 23.34
C ALA A 226 -5.15 -3.04 22.38
N ARG A 227 -4.39 -3.57 21.40
CA ARG A 227 -4.89 -4.53 20.40
C ARG A 227 -5.41 -5.79 21.09
N ARG A 228 -6.66 -6.13 20.79
CA ARG A 228 -7.38 -7.28 21.38
C ARG A 228 -7.14 -8.55 20.61
N VAL A 229 -7.20 -8.47 19.26
CA VAL A 229 -6.98 -9.62 18.38
C VAL A 229 -5.50 -9.67 18.01
N LYS A 230 -4.80 -10.68 18.55
CA LYS A 230 -3.40 -10.94 18.22
C LYS A 230 -3.31 -12.01 17.15
N PRO A 231 -2.50 -11.81 16.11
CA PRO A 231 -2.34 -12.80 15.04
C PRO A 231 -1.81 -14.13 15.60
N ASP A 232 -2.44 -15.25 15.24
CA ASP A 232 -1.96 -16.58 15.56
C ASP A 232 -1.15 -17.16 14.41
N GLY A 233 0.16 -17.08 14.51
CA GLY A 233 1.08 -17.62 13.50
C GLY A 233 1.20 -19.15 13.48
N SER A 234 0.58 -19.86 14.43
CA SER A 234 0.58 -21.33 14.45
C SER A 234 -0.48 -21.95 13.52
N HIS A 235 -1.47 -21.14 13.11
CA HIS A 235 -2.56 -21.52 12.22
C HIS A 235 -2.74 -20.49 11.10
N PRO A 236 -1.76 -20.35 10.19
CA PRO A 236 -1.90 -19.44 9.08
C PRO A 236 -3.08 -19.84 8.20
N ALA A 237 -3.92 -18.87 7.87
CA ALA A 237 -5.07 -19.04 7.01
C ALA A 237 -5.25 -17.80 6.12
N LEU A 238 -5.92 -17.98 4.98
CA LEU A 238 -6.41 -16.89 4.15
C LEU A 238 -7.88 -16.65 4.44
N ALA A 239 -8.28 -15.39 4.46
CA ALA A 239 -9.67 -15.01 4.48
C ALA A 239 -10.20 -14.89 3.05
N ASN A 240 -11.48 -15.22 2.84
CA ASN A 240 -12.18 -15.00 1.57
C ASN A 240 -11.40 -15.52 0.34
N GLY A 241 -10.91 -16.74 0.40
CA GLY A 241 -10.12 -17.35 -0.70
C GLY A 241 -10.94 -17.67 -1.96
N GLY A 242 -12.28 -17.80 -1.83
CA GLY A 242 -13.22 -17.94 -2.94
C GLY A 242 -13.76 -16.59 -3.46
N PHE A 243 -13.32 -15.45 -2.89
CA PHE A 243 -13.69 -14.07 -3.31
C PHE A 243 -15.16 -13.72 -3.23
N GLU A 244 -15.98 -14.49 -2.50
CA GLU A 244 -17.42 -14.34 -2.40
C GLU A 244 -17.83 -13.09 -1.59
N GLU A 245 -17.03 -12.73 -0.60
CA GLU A 245 -17.28 -11.56 0.23
C GLU A 245 -16.68 -10.31 -0.43
N VAL A 246 -17.52 -9.28 -0.62
CA VAL A 246 -17.09 -7.99 -1.19
C VAL A 246 -17.39 -6.85 -0.21
N LEU A 247 -16.66 -5.75 -0.30
CA LEU A 247 -16.99 -4.54 0.42
C LEU A 247 -18.37 -4.02 -0.02
N GLU A 248 -19.17 -3.61 0.95
CA GLU A 248 -20.53 -3.12 0.73
C GLU A 248 -20.57 -2.03 -0.37
N GLY A 249 -21.45 -2.23 -1.36
CA GLY A 249 -21.62 -1.31 -2.48
C GLY A 249 -20.51 -1.36 -3.56
N THR A 250 -19.61 -2.34 -3.49
CA THR A 250 -18.50 -2.49 -4.44
C THR A 250 -18.39 -3.91 -4.99
N ALA A 251 -17.50 -4.13 -5.95
CA ALA A 251 -17.07 -5.45 -6.39
C ALA A 251 -15.68 -5.84 -5.83
N VAL A 252 -15.15 -5.08 -4.88
CA VAL A 252 -13.80 -5.31 -4.34
C VAL A 252 -13.85 -6.43 -3.30
N PRO A 253 -13.10 -7.52 -3.46
CA PRO A 253 -13.08 -8.62 -2.49
C PRO A 253 -12.57 -8.13 -1.13
N SER A 254 -13.30 -8.46 -0.05
CA SER A 254 -12.84 -8.20 1.32
C SER A 254 -11.56 -8.97 1.64
N ALA A 255 -10.75 -8.46 2.55
CA ALA A 255 -9.46 -9.03 2.99
C ALA A 255 -8.37 -9.11 1.90
N TRP A 256 -8.65 -8.72 0.66
CA TRP A 256 -7.68 -8.66 -0.43
C TRP A 256 -7.40 -7.21 -0.82
N TYR A 257 -6.15 -6.83 -1.03
CA TYR A 257 -5.75 -5.43 -1.19
C TYR A 257 -4.73 -5.21 -2.30
N TYR A 258 -4.63 -3.93 -2.70
CA TYR A 258 -3.70 -3.44 -3.73
C TYR A 258 -3.87 -4.12 -5.08
N GLY A 259 -5.13 -4.39 -5.48
CA GLY A 259 -5.46 -4.95 -6.79
C GLY A 259 -4.95 -4.08 -7.93
N ARG A 260 -4.30 -4.72 -8.91
CA ARG A 260 -3.85 -4.10 -10.15
C ARG A 260 -4.27 -4.97 -11.30
N GLN A 261 -4.99 -4.37 -12.26
CA GLN A 261 -5.50 -5.04 -13.46
C GLN A 261 -6.23 -6.34 -13.09
N VAL A 262 -7.10 -6.26 -12.10
CA VAL A 262 -7.92 -7.35 -11.59
C VAL A 262 -9.35 -6.88 -11.42
N ASP A 263 -10.26 -7.70 -11.91
CA ASP A 263 -11.69 -7.55 -11.71
C ASP A 263 -12.24 -8.75 -10.93
N SER A 264 -13.17 -8.50 -10.02
CA SER A 264 -13.99 -9.54 -9.41
C SER A 264 -15.20 -9.79 -10.32
N ILE A 265 -15.30 -11.00 -10.82
CA ILE A 265 -16.33 -11.41 -11.78
C ILE A 265 -17.39 -12.23 -11.07
N GLU A 266 -18.65 -11.84 -11.21
CA GLU A 266 -19.80 -12.64 -10.79
C GLU A 266 -20.35 -13.39 -12.00
N ALA A 267 -20.26 -14.71 -11.99
CA ALA A 267 -20.68 -15.53 -13.11
C ALA A 267 -20.98 -16.99 -12.70
N ALA A 268 -21.91 -17.59 -13.41
CA ALA A 268 -22.31 -18.99 -13.17
C ALA A 268 -21.24 -20.03 -13.51
N ASP A 269 -20.15 -19.63 -14.17
CA ASP A 269 -19.00 -20.48 -14.50
C ASP A 269 -17.83 -20.34 -13.52
N ALA A 270 -18.03 -19.68 -12.37
CA ALA A 270 -17.11 -19.72 -11.24
C ALA A 270 -16.88 -21.19 -10.84
N PHE A 271 -15.66 -21.51 -10.38
CA PHE A 271 -15.34 -22.88 -9.96
C PHE A 271 -16.02 -23.20 -8.63
N GLU A 272 -15.98 -22.26 -7.69
CA GLU A 272 -16.66 -22.37 -6.39
C GLU A 272 -17.55 -21.12 -6.19
N GLY A 273 -18.70 -21.30 -5.54
CA GLY A 273 -19.61 -20.20 -5.27
C GLY A 273 -20.15 -19.50 -6.51
N GLY A 274 -19.98 -18.19 -6.59
CA GLY A 274 -20.49 -17.35 -7.69
C GLY A 274 -19.51 -16.30 -8.17
N ARG A 275 -18.30 -16.21 -7.59
CA ARG A 275 -17.30 -15.20 -7.91
C ARG A 275 -15.92 -15.79 -8.15
N TYR A 276 -15.13 -15.11 -8.99
CA TYR A 276 -13.72 -15.37 -9.18
C TYR A 276 -12.96 -14.10 -9.56
N LEU A 277 -11.64 -14.10 -9.50
CA LEU A 277 -10.80 -13.00 -9.96
C LEU A 277 -10.39 -13.20 -11.42
N ARG A 278 -10.41 -12.11 -12.19
CA ARG A 278 -9.87 -12.05 -13.55
C ARG A 278 -8.78 -11.01 -13.64
N PHE A 279 -7.60 -11.44 -14.00
CA PHE A 279 -6.48 -10.57 -14.37
C PHE A 279 -6.38 -10.49 -15.89
N GLU A 280 -6.40 -9.29 -16.44
CA GLU A 280 -6.18 -9.08 -17.87
C GLU A 280 -5.05 -8.10 -18.08
N ASN A 281 -3.96 -8.55 -18.70
CA ASN A 281 -2.79 -7.72 -18.95
C ASN A 281 -2.35 -7.86 -20.41
N ARG A 282 -2.27 -6.74 -21.12
CA ARG A 282 -1.84 -6.67 -22.52
C ARG A 282 -0.39 -6.19 -22.65
N ASP A 283 0.16 -5.59 -21.61
CA ASP A 283 1.48 -4.95 -21.59
C ASP A 283 2.45 -5.82 -20.76
N PRO A 284 3.35 -6.60 -21.40
CA PRO A 284 4.34 -7.39 -20.68
C PRO A 284 5.18 -6.53 -19.72
N GLY A 285 5.42 -7.05 -18.51
CA GLY A 285 6.14 -6.33 -17.44
C GLY A 285 5.26 -5.45 -16.56
N ARG A 286 4.02 -5.13 -16.96
CA ARG A 286 3.09 -4.35 -16.15
C ARG A 286 2.54 -5.20 -14.99
N PRO A 287 2.53 -4.70 -13.73
CA PRO A 287 1.98 -5.45 -12.60
C PRO A 287 0.48 -5.74 -12.75
N ALA A 288 0.09 -7.00 -12.58
CA ALA A 288 -1.30 -7.45 -12.50
C ALA A 288 -1.39 -8.46 -11.36
N HIS A 289 -1.90 -8.04 -10.20
CA HIS A 289 -1.85 -8.84 -8.96
C HIS A 289 -2.83 -8.36 -7.90
N LEU A 290 -2.97 -9.18 -6.87
CA LEU A 290 -3.70 -8.91 -5.64
C LEU A 290 -2.90 -9.50 -4.47
N PHE A 291 -3.04 -8.93 -3.27
CA PHE A 291 -2.31 -9.34 -2.09
C PHE A 291 -3.22 -9.71 -0.93
N GLN A 292 -2.74 -10.62 -0.08
CA GLN A 292 -3.27 -10.83 1.26
C GLN A 292 -2.13 -11.12 2.24
N GLY A 293 -2.16 -10.51 3.43
CA GLY A 293 -1.25 -10.82 4.53
C GLY A 293 -1.83 -11.86 5.45
N PHE A 294 -0.97 -12.64 6.09
CA PHE A 294 -1.36 -13.61 7.10
C PHE A 294 -0.24 -13.81 8.13
N PRO A 295 -0.58 -14.17 9.39
CA PRO A 295 0.41 -14.52 10.40
C PRO A 295 1.03 -15.89 10.08
N VAL A 296 2.32 -16.06 10.37
CA VAL A 296 2.98 -17.37 10.32
C VAL A 296 4.15 -17.41 11.30
N ASP A 297 4.23 -18.42 12.15
CA ASP A 297 5.39 -18.66 13.01
C ASP A 297 6.21 -19.83 12.47
N GLY A 298 7.32 -19.55 11.82
CA GLY A 298 8.21 -20.54 11.24
C GLY A 298 8.89 -21.49 12.25
N ARG A 299 8.70 -21.28 13.55
CA ARG A 299 9.10 -22.25 14.59
C ARG A 299 8.06 -23.35 14.79
N GLN A 300 6.79 -23.10 14.38
CA GLN A 300 5.65 -23.99 14.56
C GLN A 300 5.08 -24.50 13.22
N VAL A 301 5.39 -23.82 12.12
CA VAL A 301 4.98 -24.18 10.76
C VAL A 301 6.22 -24.33 9.90
N SER A 302 6.45 -25.52 9.36
CA SER A 302 7.63 -25.82 8.51
C SER A 302 7.35 -25.63 7.02
N ARG A 303 6.10 -25.86 6.60
CA ARG A 303 5.66 -25.73 5.21
C ARG A 303 4.25 -25.16 5.14
N LEU A 304 3.96 -24.54 4.00
CA LEU A 304 2.61 -24.19 3.57
C LEU A 304 2.35 -24.91 2.25
N LYS A 305 1.28 -25.70 2.21
CA LYS A 305 0.68 -26.15 0.96
C LYS A 305 -0.27 -25.04 0.50
N ILE A 306 -0.05 -24.56 -0.71
CA ILE A 306 -0.87 -23.52 -1.33
C ILE A 306 -1.63 -24.20 -2.46
N SER A 307 -2.95 -23.99 -2.51
CA SER A 307 -3.83 -24.48 -3.57
C SER A 307 -4.64 -23.32 -4.16
N ALA A 308 -5.02 -23.46 -5.40
CA ALA A 308 -5.93 -22.57 -6.11
C ALA A 308 -6.55 -23.30 -7.28
N THR A 309 -7.66 -22.79 -7.80
CA THR A 309 -8.18 -23.21 -9.10
C THR A 309 -7.96 -22.08 -10.09
N VAL A 310 -7.36 -22.39 -11.24
CA VAL A 310 -6.91 -21.39 -12.20
C VAL A 310 -7.40 -21.72 -13.61
N ARG A 311 -7.62 -20.67 -14.42
CA ARG A 311 -7.95 -20.77 -15.86
C ARG A 311 -7.11 -19.76 -16.63
N GLY A 312 -6.64 -20.11 -17.82
CA GLY A 312 -5.80 -19.26 -18.64
C GLY A 312 -6.27 -19.15 -20.08
N GLU A 313 -6.13 -17.95 -20.67
CA GLU A 313 -6.33 -17.69 -22.10
C GLU A 313 -5.18 -16.88 -22.66
N GLY A 314 -4.38 -17.52 -23.54
CA GLY A 314 -3.24 -16.89 -24.20
C GLY A 314 -2.17 -16.36 -23.27
N VAL A 315 -1.98 -16.98 -22.10
CA VAL A 315 -1.06 -16.52 -21.07
C VAL A 315 0.39 -16.74 -21.48
N ARG A 316 1.19 -15.67 -21.43
CA ARG A 316 2.61 -15.66 -21.81
C ARG A 316 3.44 -14.96 -20.73
N THR A 317 4.71 -15.33 -20.60
CA THR A 317 5.65 -14.63 -19.73
C THR A 317 5.77 -13.14 -20.11
N GLY A 318 6.11 -12.31 -19.13
CA GLY A 318 6.40 -10.90 -19.35
C GLY A 318 7.77 -10.69 -20.02
N LEU A 319 8.43 -9.58 -19.68
CA LEU A 319 9.74 -9.23 -20.23
C LEU A 319 10.85 -10.19 -19.77
N PHE A 320 10.68 -10.79 -18.58
CA PHE A 320 11.61 -11.75 -18.02
C PHE A 320 10.92 -13.06 -17.69
N SER A 321 11.65 -14.16 -17.67
CA SER A 321 11.12 -15.51 -17.37
C SER A 321 10.49 -15.62 -15.96
N ALA A 322 10.92 -14.77 -15.03
CA ALA A 322 10.35 -14.68 -13.67
C ALA A 322 9.00 -13.93 -13.61
N GLU A 323 8.66 -13.20 -14.67
CA GLU A 323 7.37 -12.52 -14.83
C GLU A 323 6.35 -13.48 -15.44
N ALA A 324 5.85 -14.36 -14.60
CA ALA A 324 4.94 -15.42 -15.01
C ALA A 324 3.82 -15.56 -13.97
N PRO A 325 2.60 -15.95 -14.38
CA PRO A 325 1.47 -16.09 -13.48
C PRO A 325 1.74 -17.15 -12.42
N GLY A 326 1.27 -16.84 -11.22
CA GLY A 326 1.50 -17.72 -10.09
C GLY A 326 1.00 -17.16 -8.78
N VAL A 327 1.22 -17.95 -7.73
CA VAL A 327 1.07 -17.51 -6.34
C VAL A 327 2.45 -17.43 -5.71
N ALA A 328 2.80 -16.26 -5.19
CA ALA A 328 4.04 -16.04 -4.48
C ALA A 328 3.75 -15.71 -3.02
N VAL A 329 4.56 -16.25 -2.12
CA VAL A 329 4.57 -15.83 -0.71
C VAL A 329 5.89 -15.18 -0.40
N LYS A 330 5.84 -13.98 0.17
CA LYS A 330 6.99 -13.30 0.72
C LYS A 330 6.90 -13.35 2.23
N PHE A 331 7.82 -14.11 2.84
CA PHE A 331 7.97 -14.19 4.29
C PHE A 331 8.80 -13.05 4.82
N PHE A 332 8.46 -12.59 6.03
CA PHE A 332 9.20 -11.56 6.78
C PHE A 332 9.43 -12.02 8.20
N ASP A 333 10.54 -11.57 8.80
CA ASP A 333 10.76 -11.67 10.25
C ASP A 333 9.92 -10.60 10.99
N GLU A 334 9.94 -10.64 12.31
CA GLU A 334 9.19 -9.72 13.17
C GLU A 334 9.51 -8.24 12.91
N THR A 335 10.72 -7.95 12.46
CA THR A 335 11.20 -6.58 12.18
C THR A 335 11.25 -6.24 10.70
N ARG A 336 10.77 -7.13 9.81
CA ARG A 336 10.88 -7.03 8.35
C ARG A 336 12.29 -6.75 7.82
N SER A 337 13.32 -7.05 8.64
CA SER A 337 14.73 -6.92 8.27
C SER A 337 15.20 -8.05 7.35
N ARG A 338 14.56 -9.21 7.44
CA ARG A 338 14.77 -10.37 6.57
C ARG A 338 13.53 -10.64 5.75
N SER A 339 13.71 -10.97 4.48
CA SER A 339 12.61 -11.45 3.65
C SER A 339 13.06 -12.57 2.73
N LEU A 340 12.14 -13.46 2.40
CA LEU A 340 12.34 -14.55 1.45
C LEU A 340 11.08 -14.76 0.63
N ARG A 341 11.19 -14.73 -0.71
CA ARG A 341 10.09 -15.00 -1.63
C ARG A 341 10.14 -16.44 -2.09
N ARG A 342 8.99 -17.10 -2.11
CA ARG A 342 8.73 -18.41 -2.73
C ARG A 342 7.56 -18.26 -3.68
N GLN A 343 7.50 -19.08 -4.72
CA GLN A 343 6.45 -19.01 -5.73
C GLN A 343 6.11 -20.40 -6.21
N ILE A 344 4.81 -20.65 -6.46
CA ILE A 344 4.29 -21.78 -7.19
C ILE A 344 3.76 -21.32 -8.55
N GLY A 345 3.74 -22.21 -9.53
CA GLY A 345 3.56 -21.91 -10.95
C GLY A 345 4.89 -22.07 -11.70
N PRO A 346 5.06 -21.55 -12.92
CA PRO A 346 4.10 -20.74 -13.68
C PRO A 346 3.00 -21.59 -14.37
N TRP A 347 1.87 -20.93 -14.66
CA TRP A 347 0.78 -21.51 -15.46
C TRP A 347 0.61 -20.73 -16.76
N LEU A 348 1.07 -21.29 -17.87
CA LEU A 348 1.16 -20.62 -19.17
C LEU A 348 0.22 -21.27 -20.19
N GLY A 349 -0.15 -20.51 -21.23
CA GLY A 349 -0.94 -21.00 -22.35
C GLY A 349 -2.44 -20.76 -22.21
N THR A 350 -3.23 -21.64 -22.80
CA THR A 350 -4.69 -21.63 -22.70
C THR A 350 -5.13 -22.98 -22.10
N PHE A 351 -5.86 -22.93 -20.99
CA PHE A 351 -6.31 -24.10 -20.25
C PHE A 351 -7.62 -23.78 -19.50
N PRO A 352 -8.51 -24.82 -19.32
CA PRO A 352 -9.74 -24.67 -18.58
C PRO A 352 -9.48 -24.52 -17.08
N TRP A 353 -10.53 -24.36 -16.27
CA TRP A 353 -10.44 -24.45 -14.83
C TRP A 353 -9.67 -25.72 -14.42
N THR A 354 -8.58 -25.51 -13.71
CA THR A 354 -7.63 -26.55 -13.31
C THR A 354 -7.22 -26.32 -11.86
N GLU A 355 -7.38 -27.34 -11.02
CA GLU A 355 -6.86 -27.30 -9.66
C GLU A 355 -5.34 -27.40 -9.68
N VAL A 356 -4.68 -26.49 -8.97
CA VAL A 356 -3.23 -26.41 -8.86
C VAL A 356 -2.81 -26.35 -7.41
N SER A 357 -1.68 -26.94 -7.10
CA SER A 357 -1.11 -26.84 -5.75
C SER A 357 0.41 -26.88 -5.79
N GLY A 358 1.02 -26.43 -4.70
CA GLY A 358 2.44 -26.51 -4.50
C GLY A 358 2.81 -26.24 -3.04
N GLU A 359 4.01 -26.65 -2.66
CA GLU A 359 4.51 -26.49 -1.31
C GLU A 359 5.61 -25.43 -1.26
N VAL A 360 5.59 -24.62 -0.19
CA VAL A 360 6.65 -23.65 0.09
C VAL A 360 7.18 -23.86 1.52
N THR A 361 8.49 -23.89 1.65
CA THR A 361 9.14 -23.98 2.96
C THR A 361 9.05 -22.67 3.69
N VAL A 362 8.61 -22.70 4.95
CA VAL A 362 8.55 -21.54 5.84
C VAL A 362 9.90 -21.41 6.56
N PRO A 363 10.59 -20.27 6.46
CA PRO A 363 11.81 -20.06 7.22
C PRO A 363 11.56 -20.03 8.73
N PRO A 364 12.42 -20.60 9.58
CA PRO A 364 12.23 -20.60 11.03
C PRO A 364 12.10 -19.21 11.66
N TRP A 365 12.67 -18.20 11.01
CA TRP A 365 12.58 -16.80 11.42
C TRP A 365 11.33 -16.08 10.95
N ALA A 366 10.49 -16.67 10.07
CA ALA A 366 9.27 -16.04 9.58
C ALA A 366 8.27 -15.78 10.72
N ARG A 367 7.65 -14.60 10.66
CA ARG A 367 6.58 -14.17 11.57
C ARG A 367 5.39 -13.60 10.82
N GLU A 368 5.57 -13.30 9.54
CA GLU A 368 4.55 -12.75 8.64
C GLU A 368 4.72 -13.34 7.24
N GLY A 369 3.62 -13.63 6.57
CA GLY A 369 3.53 -13.97 5.17
C GLY A 369 2.67 -12.95 4.43
N ILE A 370 3.10 -12.54 3.24
CA ILE A 370 2.28 -11.80 2.27
C ILE A 370 2.16 -12.65 1.02
N LEU A 371 0.95 -13.12 0.76
CA LEU A 371 0.60 -13.83 -0.45
C LEU A 371 0.29 -12.82 -1.55
N GLN A 372 0.86 -13.04 -2.72
CA GLN A 372 0.63 -12.29 -3.96
C GLN A 372 0.15 -13.27 -5.02
N ILE A 373 -1.01 -13.00 -5.61
CA ILE A 373 -1.55 -13.81 -6.70
C ILE A 373 -1.77 -12.96 -7.93
N GLY A 374 -1.58 -13.53 -9.13
CA GLY A 374 -1.85 -12.85 -10.39
C GLY A 374 -0.87 -13.19 -11.49
N MET A 375 -0.77 -12.30 -12.47
CA MET A 375 0.06 -12.49 -13.66
C MET A 375 1.52 -12.07 -13.44
N LEU A 376 1.82 -11.28 -12.40
CA LEU A 376 3.18 -10.90 -11.98
C LEU A 376 4.07 -10.33 -13.10
N GLY A 377 3.48 -9.62 -14.08
CA GLY A 377 4.17 -9.10 -15.25
C GLY A 377 3.93 -9.89 -16.55
N ALA A 378 3.31 -11.07 -16.47
CA ALA A 378 2.86 -11.83 -17.63
C ALA A 378 1.75 -11.11 -18.41
N SER A 379 1.50 -11.51 -19.65
CA SER A 379 0.43 -11.01 -20.50
C SER A 379 -0.59 -12.10 -20.84
N GLY A 380 -1.82 -11.68 -21.23
CA GLY A 380 -2.95 -12.56 -21.52
C GLY A 380 -4.10 -12.37 -20.54
N ARG A 381 -4.95 -13.39 -20.38
CA ARG A 381 -6.00 -13.44 -19.35
C ARG A 381 -5.75 -14.63 -18.42
N PHE A 382 -5.79 -14.35 -17.12
CA PHE A 382 -5.59 -15.34 -16.07
C PHE A 382 -6.68 -15.17 -15.03
N GLU A 383 -7.36 -16.25 -14.70
CA GLU A 383 -8.47 -16.28 -13.77
C GLU A 383 -8.15 -17.21 -12.61
N VAL A 384 -8.63 -16.86 -11.42
CA VAL A 384 -8.28 -17.54 -10.17
C VAL A 384 -9.48 -17.63 -9.27
N ASP A 385 -9.65 -18.77 -8.63
CA ASP A 385 -10.69 -19.07 -7.66
C ASP A 385 -10.16 -20.04 -6.58
N ALA A 386 -10.89 -20.18 -5.47
CA ALA A 386 -10.65 -21.17 -4.42
C ALA A 386 -9.19 -21.21 -3.90
N VAL A 387 -8.64 -20.04 -3.57
CA VAL A 387 -7.27 -19.93 -3.04
C VAL A 387 -7.23 -20.33 -1.58
N ALA A 388 -6.38 -21.28 -1.23
CA ALA A 388 -6.22 -21.73 0.17
C ALA A 388 -4.75 -21.96 0.53
N ILE A 389 -4.46 -21.90 1.82
CA ILE A 389 -3.21 -22.34 2.41
C ILE A 389 -3.49 -23.34 3.54
N GLU A 390 -2.69 -24.38 3.60
CA GLU A 390 -2.69 -25.36 4.68
C GLU A 390 -1.31 -25.43 5.30
N ALA A 391 -1.27 -25.40 6.64
CA ALA A 391 -0.01 -25.42 7.38
C ALA A 391 0.40 -26.85 7.74
N GLU A 392 1.67 -27.19 7.47
CA GLU A 392 2.30 -28.41 7.98
C GLU A 392 3.21 -28.07 9.16
N LYS A 393 3.05 -28.81 10.24
CA LYS A 393 3.90 -28.70 11.43
C LYS A 393 5.26 -29.36 11.17
N PRO A 394 6.33 -28.96 11.90
CA PRO A 394 7.65 -29.58 11.81
C PRO A 394 7.64 -31.08 12.09
#